data_4d6af09e7d497003bcd4744c99823761
#
_entry.id   4d6af09e7d497003bcd4744c99823761
#
_cell.length_a   1.000
_cell.length_b   1.000
_cell.length_c   1.000
_cell.angle_alpha   90.00
_cell.angle_beta   90.00
_cell.angle_gamma   90.00
#
_symmetry.space_group_name_H-M   'P 1'
#
loop_
_entity.id
_entity.type
_entity.pdbx_description
1 polymer ?
#
loop_
_entity_poly.entity_id
_entity_poly.type
_entity_poly.pdbx_seq_one_letter_code
_entity_poly.pdbx_strand_id
1 'polypeptide(L)'
;MRKIINEDIAKCVGCNRCIRVCPVEGANHVYKDNDVIKVSIEPERCIACGFCIDTCRHKVRFYEDDTEQFLSDLRRGEPISLFVAPAIQVIEGGMQMLMWLRKQGVKKIIDASIGADICTWAHIRYIEKNNPHAVITQPCPAIVNYILKYKHSLIRYLSPVHSPMLCTAIWMKRYDRNTDAIAAISPCVAKAHEFEQTGYVKYNVTIKNLMHYIRDNDIELPEQASGFDNREAAFGRLYSMPGGLKENLEFYFGKNLRIDQAEGQGVVYESIDAYAEENPAMLPTVFDVLNCGEGCNLGTAVEHNISRFATHSMMDDSRKQILKTFDRDYYNRMLAHFDQRLNMNDFIRKYLPMATKSMAVTEDLIEEGYQRLHKSTEIQKTFDCAACGCDTCYEMAKAVMLGDNIPENCIQMLHDEITDVLNIAVSNISTATLLENDISEIQEQSGTISEFIITLTEGITKFETISKSILSIATHTNLVALNASIEAARAGIHGKAFAVVAEEVQSLAAKSKEVVSESEEISKKSQKAITAVNDLLTNISGSYEKANISISVLNQSLSKIVDSIDIDLDAKKKIADTTVSQAQLPESVTLASDDSDDYDKVPEYTH
;
A
#
# COMPACT_ATOMS: atom_id res chain seq x y z
N MET A 1 7.97 15.04 20.69
CA MET A 1 8.25 13.66 21.20
C MET A 1 9.33 13.03 20.32
N ARG A 2 10.22 12.24 20.93
CA ARG A 2 11.24 11.45 20.19
C ARG A 2 10.57 10.57 19.13
N LYS A 3 11.14 10.50 17.91
CA LYS A 3 10.76 9.50 16.91
C LYS A 3 11.23 8.14 17.42
N ILE A 4 10.30 7.25 17.75
CA ILE A 4 10.61 5.91 18.29
C ILE A 4 10.68 4.89 17.15
N ILE A 5 9.71 4.94 16.23
CA ILE A 5 9.66 4.00 15.11
C ILE A 5 10.38 4.62 13.92
N ASN A 6 11.36 3.90 13.40
CA ASN A 6 12.20 4.26 12.28
C ASN A 6 11.94 3.36 11.07
N GLU A 7 12.47 3.75 9.90
CA GLU A 7 12.32 3.01 8.66
C GLU A 7 13.62 2.97 7.83
N ASP A 8 13.91 1.82 7.25
CA ASP A 8 14.85 1.65 6.14
C ASP A 8 14.05 1.68 4.83
N ILE A 9 13.83 2.89 4.32
CA ILE A 9 12.92 3.13 3.19
C ILE A 9 13.39 2.45 1.90
N ALA A 10 14.69 2.14 1.77
CA ALA A 10 15.23 1.45 0.60
C ALA A 10 14.59 0.05 0.44
N LYS A 11 14.26 -0.62 1.55
CA LYS A 11 13.60 -1.93 1.56
C LYS A 11 12.09 -1.88 1.34
N CYS A 12 11.48 -0.69 1.31
CA CYS A 12 10.03 -0.57 1.17
C CYS A 12 9.60 -0.89 -0.27
N VAL A 13 8.58 -1.73 -0.41
CA VAL A 13 7.99 -2.15 -1.70
C VAL A 13 6.54 -1.65 -1.87
N GLY A 14 6.06 -0.75 -1.01
CA GLY A 14 4.71 -0.19 -1.11
C GLY A 14 3.57 -1.19 -0.88
N CYS A 15 3.77 -2.25 -0.12
CA CYS A 15 2.75 -3.30 0.10
C CYS A 15 1.58 -2.89 1.02
N ASN A 16 1.53 -1.68 1.52
CA ASN A 16 0.46 -1.04 2.30
C ASN A 16 0.08 -1.70 3.64
N ARG A 17 0.70 -2.82 4.05
CA ARG A 17 0.37 -3.53 5.30
C ARG A 17 0.49 -2.64 6.53
N CYS A 18 1.50 -1.74 6.57
CA CYS A 18 1.70 -0.82 7.69
C CYS A 18 0.62 0.27 7.77
N ILE A 19 -0.03 0.62 6.65
CA ILE A 19 -1.18 1.52 6.63
C ILE A 19 -2.38 0.81 7.23
N ARG A 20 -2.72 -0.37 6.70
CA ARG A 20 -3.88 -1.16 7.11
C ARG A 20 -3.91 -1.51 8.60
N VAL A 21 -2.75 -1.75 9.22
CA VAL A 21 -2.68 -2.08 10.65
C VAL A 21 -2.58 -0.85 11.54
N CYS A 22 -2.48 0.34 10.99
CA CYS A 22 -2.30 1.55 11.75
C CYS A 22 -3.66 2.07 12.25
N PRO A 23 -3.87 2.20 13.56
CA PRO A 23 -5.12 2.74 14.09
C PRO A 23 -5.25 4.26 13.91
N VAL A 24 -4.25 4.88 13.27
CA VAL A 24 -4.18 6.33 13.10
C VAL A 24 -4.06 6.66 11.63
N GLU A 25 -5.07 7.32 11.10
CA GLU A 25 -5.09 7.83 9.73
C GLU A 25 -3.91 8.81 9.50
N GLY A 26 -3.23 8.67 8.37
CA GLY A 26 -2.14 9.54 7.95
C GLY A 26 -0.87 9.47 8.81
N ALA A 27 -0.79 8.55 9.81
CA ALA A 27 0.47 8.29 10.50
C ALA A 27 1.45 7.47 9.65
N ASN A 28 0.96 6.81 8.60
CA ASN A 28 1.74 6.22 7.52
C ASN A 28 1.37 6.97 6.23
N HIS A 29 2.36 7.65 5.66
CA HIS A 29 2.23 8.51 4.49
C HIS A 29 2.77 7.79 3.26
N VAL A 30 1.98 7.76 2.17
CA VAL A 30 2.34 7.16 0.88
C VAL A 30 2.89 8.21 -0.05
N TYR A 31 4.00 7.91 -0.71
CA TYR A 31 4.57 8.75 -1.74
C TYR A 31 5.26 7.90 -2.82
N LYS A 32 5.56 8.52 -3.95
CA LYS A 32 6.25 7.89 -5.08
C LYS A 32 7.71 8.35 -5.11
N ASP A 33 8.64 7.41 -5.18
CA ASP A 33 10.07 7.63 -5.30
C ASP A 33 10.62 6.80 -6.47
N ASN A 34 11.08 7.47 -7.55
CA ASN A 34 11.55 6.83 -8.79
C ASN A 34 10.57 5.76 -9.31
N ASP A 35 9.30 6.12 -9.46
CA ASP A 35 8.19 5.25 -9.87
C ASP A 35 7.86 4.07 -8.95
N VAL A 36 8.48 3.98 -7.77
CA VAL A 36 8.17 2.99 -6.75
C VAL A 36 7.36 3.62 -5.63
N ILE A 37 6.23 3.00 -5.30
CA ILE A 37 5.42 3.42 -4.14
C ILE A 37 6.18 3.11 -2.85
N LYS A 38 6.31 4.10 -1.98
CA LYS A 38 6.96 4.02 -0.68
C LYS A 38 6.00 4.46 0.41
N VAL A 39 6.21 3.97 1.63
CA VAL A 39 5.40 4.36 2.80
C VAL A 39 6.33 4.78 3.93
N SER A 40 6.23 6.04 4.35
CA SER A 40 6.98 6.61 5.49
C SER A 40 6.09 6.83 6.71
N ILE A 41 6.73 7.09 7.86
CA ILE A 41 6.03 7.40 9.12
C ILE A 41 6.02 8.90 9.34
N GLU A 42 4.84 9.44 9.69
CA GLU A 42 4.69 10.80 10.21
C GLU A 42 4.84 10.78 11.75
N PRO A 43 6.00 11.19 12.31
CA PRO A 43 6.28 11.03 13.74
C PRO A 43 5.33 11.80 14.65
N GLU A 44 4.82 12.95 14.20
CA GLU A 44 3.89 13.78 14.99
C GLU A 44 2.54 13.09 15.16
N ARG A 45 2.10 12.30 14.16
CA ARG A 45 0.85 11.54 14.20
C ARG A 45 1.02 10.18 14.89
N CYS A 46 2.20 9.59 14.83
CA CYS A 46 2.46 8.25 15.35
C CYS A 46 2.22 8.16 16.87
N ILE A 47 1.54 7.09 17.32
CA ILE A 47 1.28 6.77 18.74
C ILE A 47 2.28 5.77 19.32
N ALA A 48 3.24 5.30 18.51
CA ALA A 48 4.27 4.32 18.87
C ALA A 48 3.72 2.94 19.32
N CYS A 49 2.59 2.49 18.78
CA CYS A 49 1.98 1.20 19.14
C CYS A 49 2.81 -0.03 18.72
N GLY A 50 3.61 0.07 17.64
CA GLY A 50 4.49 -1.01 17.16
C GLY A 50 3.88 -1.89 16.07
N PHE A 51 2.59 -1.87 15.79
CA PHE A 51 1.93 -2.78 14.83
C PHE A 51 2.54 -2.79 13.43
N CYS A 52 3.00 -1.62 12.95
CA CYS A 52 3.67 -1.52 11.66
C CYS A 52 5.03 -2.24 11.63
N ILE A 53 5.68 -2.45 12.79
CA ILE A 53 6.90 -3.25 12.91
C ILE A 53 6.55 -4.73 12.79
N ASP A 54 5.56 -5.19 13.56
CA ASP A 54 5.19 -6.60 13.66
C ASP A 54 4.63 -7.14 12.33
N THR A 55 3.91 -6.29 11.56
CA THR A 55 3.33 -6.67 10.27
C THR A 55 4.32 -6.60 9.09
N CYS A 56 5.45 -5.89 9.22
CA CYS A 56 6.36 -5.62 8.11
C CYS A 56 7.23 -6.82 7.75
N ARG A 57 6.82 -7.63 6.78
CA ARG A 57 7.59 -8.79 6.29
C ARG A 57 8.92 -8.40 5.61
N HIS A 58 9.04 -7.17 5.13
CA HIS A 58 10.24 -6.65 4.47
C HIS A 58 11.26 -6.05 5.45
N LYS A 59 10.96 -6.09 6.76
CA LYS A 59 11.83 -5.54 7.83
C LYS A 59 12.23 -4.07 7.58
N VAL A 60 11.31 -3.30 6.98
CA VAL A 60 11.49 -1.85 6.77
C VAL A 60 11.39 -1.09 8.09
N ARG A 61 10.44 -1.51 8.95
CA ARG A 61 10.12 -0.84 10.21
C ARG A 61 10.93 -1.43 11.35
N PHE A 62 11.53 -0.56 12.13
CA PHE A 62 12.27 -0.93 13.33
C PHE A 62 12.14 0.16 14.39
N TYR A 63 12.62 -0.08 15.58
CA TYR A 63 12.69 0.91 16.63
C TYR A 63 14.08 0.94 17.25
N GLU A 64 14.41 2.08 17.81
CA GLU A 64 15.61 2.28 18.62
C GLU A 64 15.18 2.52 20.07
N ASP A 65 15.88 1.88 20.99
CA ASP A 65 15.70 2.07 22.43
C ASP A 65 17.01 2.55 23.07
N ASP A 66 17.07 2.51 24.39
CA ASP A 66 18.22 3.02 25.10
C ASP A 66 19.22 1.92 25.50
N THR A 67 19.14 0.70 24.92
CA THR A 67 19.96 -0.46 25.29
C THR A 67 21.46 -0.17 25.15
N GLU A 68 21.91 0.37 24.03
CA GLU A 68 23.32 0.70 23.81
C GLU A 68 23.82 1.77 24.76
N GLN A 69 23.04 2.83 24.96
CA GLN A 69 23.38 3.91 25.89
C GLN A 69 23.44 3.41 27.34
N PHE A 70 22.46 2.58 27.75
CA PHE A 70 22.42 1.96 29.07
C PHE A 70 23.67 1.11 29.34
N LEU A 71 24.03 0.23 28.41
CA LEU A 71 25.20 -0.65 28.55
C LEU A 71 26.51 0.13 28.50
N SER A 72 26.60 1.19 27.70
CA SER A 72 27.74 2.09 27.64
C SER A 72 27.94 2.83 28.97
N ASP A 73 26.86 3.38 29.53
CA ASP A 73 26.91 4.11 30.81
C ASP A 73 27.24 3.16 31.95
N LEU A 74 26.69 1.94 31.95
CA LEU A 74 27.00 0.90 32.95
C LEU A 74 28.48 0.51 32.92
N ARG A 75 29.08 0.33 31.74
CA ARG A 75 30.52 0.05 31.57
C ARG A 75 31.41 1.20 32.05
N ARG A 76 30.94 2.43 32.01
CA ARG A 76 31.65 3.61 32.55
C ARG A 76 31.54 3.74 34.07
N GLY A 77 30.78 2.84 34.71
CA GLY A 77 30.62 2.82 36.15
C GLY A 77 29.53 3.76 36.68
N GLU A 78 28.63 4.25 35.81
CA GLU A 78 27.48 5.02 36.25
C GLU A 78 26.63 4.20 37.21
N PRO A 79 26.18 4.76 38.35
CA PRO A 79 25.34 4.05 39.28
C PRO A 79 23.93 3.89 38.69
N ILE A 80 23.61 2.66 38.28
CA ILE A 80 22.32 2.34 37.66
C ILE A 80 21.64 1.24 38.47
N SER A 81 20.39 1.50 38.84
CA SER A 81 19.43 0.52 39.34
C SER A 81 18.34 0.30 38.30
N LEU A 82 17.79 -0.90 38.23
CA LEU A 82 16.76 -1.19 37.24
C LEU A 82 15.53 -1.83 37.86
N PHE A 83 14.42 -1.73 37.15
CA PHE A 83 13.25 -2.55 37.39
C PHE A 83 12.85 -3.28 36.10
N VAL A 84 12.18 -4.42 36.27
CA VAL A 84 11.89 -5.36 35.20
C VAL A 84 10.40 -5.62 35.13
N ALA A 85 9.83 -5.50 33.92
CA ALA A 85 8.42 -5.83 33.71
C ALA A 85 8.15 -7.33 33.94
N PRO A 86 6.95 -7.71 34.46
CA PRO A 86 6.59 -9.11 34.71
C PRO A 86 6.73 -10.03 33.48
N ALA A 87 6.66 -9.48 32.27
CA ALA A 87 6.87 -10.22 31.03
C ALA A 87 8.20 -10.97 30.94
N ILE A 88 9.20 -10.62 31.75
CA ILE A 88 10.48 -11.35 31.82
C ILE A 88 10.31 -12.81 32.23
N GLN A 89 9.24 -13.15 32.97
CA GLN A 89 8.99 -14.49 33.50
C GLN A 89 8.71 -15.52 32.40
N VAL A 90 8.25 -15.08 31.23
CA VAL A 90 7.96 -15.95 30.08
C VAL A 90 9.12 -15.96 29.05
N ILE A 91 10.24 -15.29 29.36
CA ILE A 91 11.40 -15.21 28.45
C ILE A 91 12.43 -16.24 28.86
N GLU A 92 12.77 -17.13 27.92
CA GLU A 92 13.85 -18.09 28.13
C GLU A 92 15.18 -17.36 28.37
N GLY A 93 15.89 -17.73 29.43
CA GLY A 93 17.12 -17.05 29.83
C GLY A 93 16.93 -15.66 30.45
N GLY A 94 15.70 -15.18 30.62
CA GLY A 94 15.42 -13.84 31.14
C GLY A 94 15.99 -13.60 32.54
N MET A 95 15.83 -14.55 33.45
CA MET A 95 16.40 -14.44 34.82
C MET A 95 17.91 -14.56 34.85
N GLN A 96 18.52 -15.32 33.92
CA GLN A 96 19.95 -15.42 33.72
C GLN A 96 20.53 -14.12 33.15
N MET A 97 19.83 -13.48 32.22
CA MET A 97 20.15 -12.14 31.71
C MET A 97 20.20 -11.10 32.84
N LEU A 98 19.26 -11.14 33.79
CA LEU A 98 19.30 -10.26 34.98
C LEU A 98 20.52 -10.53 35.85
N MET A 99 20.95 -11.79 36.02
CA MET A 99 22.19 -12.13 36.71
C MET A 99 23.42 -11.60 35.99
N TRP A 100 23.42 -11.68 34.64
CA TRP A 100 24.49 -11.08 33.85
C TRP A 100 24.58 -9.56 34.06
N LEU A 101 23.44 -8.83 34.00
CA LEU A 101 23.38 -7.39 34.27
C LEU A 101 23.89 -7.04 35.68
N ARG A 102 23.56 -7.86 36.68
CA ARG A 102 24.10 -7.69 38.04
C ARG A 102 25.64 -7.81 38.06
N LYS A 103 26.21 -8.76 37.33
CA LYS A 103 27.65 -8.90 37.17
C LYS A 103 28.28 -7.74 36.40
N GLN A 104 27.53 -7.07 35.53
CA GLN A 104 27.98 -5.84 34.84
C GLN A 104 27.96 -4.58 35.73
N GLY A 105 27.44 -4.69 36.96
CA GLY A 105 27.48 -3.60 37.94
C GLY A 105 26.15 -2.91 38.25
N VAL A 106 25.03 -3.47 37.77
CA VAL A 106 23.69 -3.01 38.17
C VAL A 106 23.54 -3.11 39.69
N LYS A 107 23.13 -2.02 40.35
CA LYS A 107 23.09 -1.91 41.81
C LYS A 107 21.91 -2.64 42.44
N LYS A 108 20.69 -2.41 41.90
CA LYS A 108 19.46 -3.04 42.35
C LYS A 108 18.67 -3.53 41.13
N ILE A 109 17.98 -4.65 41.32
CA ILE A 109 17.04 -5.23 40.35
C ILE A 109 15.69 -5.42 41.03
N ILE A 110 14.69 -4.64 40.61
CA ILE A 110 13.36 -4.60 41.21
C ILE A 110 12.35 -5.27 40.27
N ASP A 111 11.49 -6.15 40.83
CA ASP A 111 10.33 -6.64 40.10
C ASP A 111 9.26 -5.54 40.02
N ALA A 112 8.92 -5.09 38.81
CA ALA A 112 7.93 -4.05 38.59
C ALA A 112 6.50 -4.48 38.96
N SER A 113 6.27 -5.74 39.28
CA SER A 113 4.99 -6.21 39.81
C SER A 113 4.59 -5.52 41.12
N ILE A 114 5.57 -5.02 41.92
CA ILE A 114 5.26 -4.19 43.11
C ILE A 114 4.59 -2.88 42.71
N GLY A 115 5.05 -2.25 41.63
CA GLY A 115 4.40 -1.05 41.10
C GLY A 115 3.01 -1.32 40.54
N ALA A 116 2.76 -2.54 40.07
CA ALA A 116 1.43 -2.98 39.65
C ALA A 116 0.49 -3.15 40.86
N ASP A 117 0.96 -3.71 41.96
CA ASP A 117 0.19 -3.76 43.24
C ASP A 117 -0.10 -2.34 43.74
N ILE A 118 0.87 -1.40 43.68
CA ILE A 118 0.68 0.01 44.01
C ILE A 118 -0.33 0.67 43.09
N CYS A 119 -0.25 0.38 41.78
CA CYS A 119 -1.19 0.88 40.77
C CYS A 119 -2.62 0.40 41.07
N THR A 120 -2.80 -0.88 41.41
CA THR A 120 -4.08 -1.44 41.83
C THR A 120 -4.60 -0.74 43.10
N TRP A 121 -3.77 -0.60 44.13
CA TRP A 121 -4.12 0.14 45.33
C TRP A 121 -4.59 1.56 45.03
N ALA A 122 -3.86 2.28 44.20
CA ALA A 122 -4.24 3.63 43.84
C ALA A 122 -5.56 3.70 43.05
N HIS A 123 -5.84 2.72 42.16
CA HIS A 123 -7.13 2.62 41.47
C HIS A 123 -8.26 2.31 42.43
N ILE A 124 -8.08 1.36 43.36
CA ILE A 124 -9.07 1.04 44.40
C ILE A 124 -9.40 2.30 45.21
N ARG A 125 -8.40 3.00 45.74
CA ARG A 125 -8.61 4.23 46.51
C ARG A 125 -9.20 5.37 45.71
N TYR A 126 -8.84 5.48 44.43
CA TYR A 126 -9.44 6.45 43.52
C TYR A 126 -10.94 6.18 43.31
N ILE A 127 -11.30 4.92 43.06
CA ILE A 127 -12.69 4.51 42.82
C ILE A 127 -13.52 4.71 44.12
N GLU A 128 -13.02 4.25 45.26
CA GLU A 128 -13.72 4.40 46.55
C GLU A 128 -13.95 5.87 46.93
N LYS A 129 -12.93 6.71 46.73
CA LYS A 129 -12.99 8.11 47.12
C LYS A 129 -13.87 8.97 46.19
N ASN A 130 -13.79 8.73 44.88
CA ASN A 130 -14.39 9.62 43.88
C ASN A 130 -15.68 9.06 43.30
N ASN A 131 -15.97 7.78 43.50
CA ASN A 131 -17.12 7.06 42.94
C ASN A 131 -17.34 7.44 41.44
N PRO A 132 -16.33 7.32 40.58
CA PRO A 132 -16.42 7.76 39.19
C PRO A 132 -17.49 6.97 38.46
N HIS A 133 -18.29 7.68 37.63
CA HIS A 133 -19.30 7.05 36.80
C HIS A 133 -18.65 6.09 35.79
N ALA A 134 -17.54 6.51 35.18
CA ALA A 134 -16.76 5.73 34.23
C ALA A 134 -15.27 6.13 34.28
N VAL A 135 -14.38 5.17 34.15
CA VAL A 135 -12.93 5.39 34.12
C VAL A 135 -12.27 4.44 33.12
N ILE A 136 -11.41 4.96 32.26
CA ILE A 136 -10.56 4.18 31.35
C ILE A 136 -9.23 3.95 32.05
N THR A 137 -8.87 2.71 32.29
CA THR A 137 -7.55 2.40 32.86
C THR A 137 -6.49 2.47 31.74
N GLN A 138 -5.28 2.86 32.09
CA GLN A 138 -4.29 3.21 31.08
C GLN A 138 -2.87 2.69 31.42
N PRO A 139 -2.68 1.41 31.61
CA PRO A 139 -1.32 0.88 31.77
C PRO A 139 -0.49 0.97 30.47
N CYS A 140 -1.15 1.24 29.36
CA CYS A 140 -0.59 1.23 28.01
C CYS A 140 -0.35 2.65 27.46
N PRO A 141 0.90 3.11 27.25
CA PRO A 141 1.19 4.44 26.70
C PRO A 141 0.69 4.66 25.26
N ALA A 142 0.58 3.61 24.45
CA ALA A 142 0.03 3.75 23.09
C ALA A 142 -1.44 4.19 23.12
N ILE A 143 -2.25 3.60 24.01
CA ILE A 143 -3.64 4.00 24.25
C ILE A 143 -3.72 5.43 24.78
N VAL A 144 -2.87 5.79 25.76
CA VAL A 144 -2.80 7.16 26.26
C VAL A 144 -2.49 8.14 25.13
N ASN A 145 -1.47 7.85 24.31
CA ASN A 145 -1.11 8.70 23.18
C ASN A 145 -2.26 8.84 22.18
N TYR A 146 -3.01 7.76 21.92
CA TYR A 146 -4.18 7.79 21.05
C TYR A 146 -5.25 8.73 21.59
N ILE A 147 -5.63 8.59 22.86
CA ILE A 147 -6.66 9.42 23.49
C ILE A 147 -6.21 10.89 23.54
N LEU A 148 -4.96 11.15 23.94
CA LEU A 148 -4.44 12.52 24.05
C LEU A 148 -4.30 13.23 22.71
N LYS A 149 -4.08 12.48 21.61
CA LYS A 149 -3.93 13.04 20.26
C LYS A 149 -5.26 13.12 19.50
N TYR A 150 -6.12 12.10 19.63
CA TYR A 150 -7.25 11.92 18.70
C TYR A 150 -8.63 11.88 19.37
N LYS A 151 -8.71 11.59 20.67
CA LYS A 151 -9.99 11.43 21.39
C LYS A 151 -10.05 12.33 22.62
N HIS A 152 -9.91 13.64 22.43
CA HIS A 152 -9.82 14.63 23.51
C HIS A 152 -11.02 14.59 24.46
N SER A 153 -12.21 14.23 23.97
CA SER A 153 -13.43 14.06 24.78
C SER A 153 -13.28 12.98 25.87
N LEU A 154 -12.40 11.99 25.65
CA LEU A 154 -12.16 10.88 26.56
C LEU A 154 -11.09 11.19 27.64
N ILE A 155 -10.37 12.29 27.55
CA ILE A 155 -9.32 12.64 28.53
C ILE A 155 -9.89 12.73 29.94
N ARG A 156 -11.13 13.18 30.09
CA ARG A 156 -11.85 13.24 31.38
C ARG A 156 -12.12 11.89 32.02
N TYR A 157 -12.15 10.83 31.22
CA TYR A 157 -12.35 9.46 31.69
C TYR A 157 -11.03 8.70 31.93
N LEU A 158 -9.87 9.21 31.44
CA LEU A 158 -8.61 8.56 31.72
C LEU A 158 -8.35 8.51 33.24
N SER A 159 -8.00 7.33 33.73
CA SER A 159 -7.57 7.16 35.11
C SER A 159 -6.36 8.07 35.39
N PRO A 160 -6.37 8.85 36.47
CA PRO A 160 -5.23 9.69 36.83
C PRO A 160 -4.06 8.88 37.40
N VAL A 161 -4.25 7.60 37.70
CA VAL A 161 -3.21 6.75 38.30
C VAL A 161 -2.08 6.51 37.31
N HIS A 162 -0.84 6.62 37.72
CA HIS A 162 0.33 6.27 36.91
C HIS A 162 0.36 4.79 36.51
N SER A 163 0.98 4.48 35.38
CA SER A 163 1.17 3.08 34.97
C SER A 163 1.99 2.30 35.98
N PRO A 164 1.87 0.94 36.02
CA PRO A 164 2.64 0.09 36.93
C PRO A 164 4.15 0.36 36.93
N MET A 165 4.73 0.57 35.75
CA MET A 165 6.15 0.83 35.61
C MET A 165 6.53 2.19 36.18
N LEU A 166 5.70 3.22 36.02
CA LEU A 166 5.92 4.52 36.67
C LEU A 166 5.69 4.45 38.17
N CYS A 167 4.69 3.70 38.63
CA CYS A 167 4.51 3.46 40.06
C CYS A 167 5.75 2.84 40.69
N THR A 168 6.40 1.89 39.98
CA THR A 168 7.69 1.30 40.44
C THR A 168 8.78 2.36 40.49
N ALA A 169 8.96 3.17 39.44
CA ALA A 169 10.00 4.20 39.41
C ALA A 169 9.82 5.26 40.49
N ILE A 170 8.58 5.69 40.72
CA ILE A 170 8.24 6.65 41.79
C ILE A 170 8.52 6.03 43.16
N TRP A 171 8.11 4.76 43.36
CA TRP A 171 8.38 4.04 44.59
C TRP A 171 9.90 3.92 44.85
N MET A 172 10.69 3.54 43.86
CA MET A 172 12.15 3.48 43.97
C MET A 172 12.75 4.84 44.38
N LYS A 173 12.34 5.92 43.73
CA LYS A 173 12.88 7.27 43.99
C LYS A 173 12.46 7.81 45.36
N ARG A 174 11.18 7.70 45.74
CA ARG A 174 10.63 8.40 46.91
C ARG A 174 10.60 7.55 48.16
N TYR A 175 10.39 6.25 48.05
CA TYR A 175 10.14 5.33 49.18
C TYR A 175 11.29 4.35 49.43
N ASP A 176 11.97 3.89 48.39
CA ASP A 176 13.19 3.08 48.48
C ASP A 176 14.48 3.96 48.51
N ARG A 177 14.32 5.31 48.41
CA ARG A 177 15.40 6.32 48.43
C ARG A 177 16.52 6.04 47.44
N ASN A 178 16.17 5.48 46.25
CA ASN A 178 17.13 5.21 45.21
C ASN A 178 17.62 6.49 44.56
N THR A 179 18.92 6.75 44.62
CA THR A 179 19.58 7.92 44.00
C THR A 179 20.16 7.64 42.63
N ASP A 180 20.30 6.37 42.27
CA ASP A 180 20.88 5.93 41.00
C ASP A 180 20.01 6.35 39.82
N ALA A 181 20.59 6.36 38.62
CA ALA A 181 19.82 6.41 37.39
C ALA A 181 18.94 5.14 37.30
N ILE A 182 17.70 5.31 36.85
CA ILE A 182 16.76 4.18 36.73
C ILE A 182 16.70 3.74 35.27
N ALA A 183 16.89 2.42 35.04
CA ALA A 183 16.60 1.75 33.79
C ALA A 183 15.36 0.88 33.93
N ALA A 184 14.55 0.79 32.89
CA ALA A 184 13.40 -0.10 32.80
C ALA A 184 13.65 -1.20 31.78
N ILE A 185 13.65 -2.47 32.19
CA ILE A 185 13.62 -3.60 31.26
C ILE A 185 12.16 -3.84 30.88
N SER A 186 11.80 -3.53 29.63
CA SER A 186 10.40 -3.36 29.22
C SER A 186 10.04 -4.18 27.96
N PRO A 187 8.79 -4.68 27.86
CA PRO A 187 8.26 -5.34 26.67
C PRO A 187 7.70 -4.35 25.63
N CYS A 188 7.88 -3.01 25.82
CA CYS A 188 7.07 -2.01 25.13
C CYS A 188 7.90 -0.85 24.59
N VAL A 189 7.74 -0.56 23.30
CA VAL A 189 8.39 0.58 22.63
C VAL A 189 7.79 1.92 23.06
N ALA A 190 6.47 1.98 23.26
CA ALA A 190 5.75 3.21 23.63
C ALA A 190 6.10 3.73 25.04
N LYS A 191 6.68 2.90 25.92
CA LYS A 191 7.13 3.31 27.25
C LYS A 191 8.19 4.40 27.22
N ALA A 192 8.97 4.50 26.15
CA ALA A 192 9.93 5.60 25.98
C ALA A 192 9.27 6.99 26.06
N HIS A 193 8.09 7.17 25.45
CA HIS A 193 7.35 8.45 25.55
C HIS A 193 6.86 8.74 26.97
N GLU A 194 6.36 7.73 27.68
CA GLU A 194 5.90 7.91 29.05
C GLU A 194 7.05 8.27 29.99
N PHE A 195 8.21 7.65 29.82
CA PHE A 195 9.40 7.91 30.61
C PHE A 195 9.99 9.30 30.33
N GLU A 196 10.07 9.70 29.07
CA GLU A 196 10.51 11.02 28.65
C GLU A 196 9.62 12.14 29.23
N GLN A 197 8.28 11.96 29.17
CA GLN A 197 7.32 12.94 29.70
C GLN A 197 7.41 13.12 31.21
N THR A 198 7.79 12.09 31.96
CA THR A 198 7.76 12.10 33.42
C THR A 198 9.14 12.28 34.07
N GLY A 199 10.22 11.95 33.36
CA GLY A 199 11.59 12.10 33.83
C GLY A 199 12.02 11.16 34.98
N TYR A 200 11.19 10.18 35.37
CA TYR A 200 11.53 9.24 36.44
C TYR A 200 12.50 8.15 35.99
N VAL A 201 12.46 7.76 34.72
CA VAL A 201 13.24 6.66 34.14
C VAL A 201 14.14 7.24 33.07
N LYS A 202 15.43 6.94 33.15
CA LYS A 202 16.45 7.44 32.22
C LYS A 202 16.55 6.55 30.96
N TYR A 203 16.40 5.23 31.11
CA TYR A 203 16.60 4.29 30.01
C TYR A 203 15.37 3.38 29.84
N ASN A 204 14.80 3.35 28.64
CA ASN A 204 13.87 2.31 28.23
C ASN A 204 14.65 1.23 27.46
N VAL A 205 15.06 0.18 28.15
CA VAL A 205 15.76 -0.97 27.60
C VAL A 205 14.73 -2.04 27.27
N THR A 206 14.59 -2.38 25.99
CA THR A 206 13.60 -3.40 25.62
C THR A 206 14.17 -4.81 25.76
N ILE A 207 13.32 -5.74 26.17
CA ILE A 207 13.70 -7.16 26.34
C ILE A 207 14.31 -7.69 25.04
N LYS A 208 13.66 -7.41 23.91
CA LYS A 208 14.08 -7.87 22.58
C LYS A 208 15.48 -7.37 22.19
N ASN A 209 15.73 -6.05 22.28
CA ASN A 209 17.02 -5.50 21.89
C ASN A 209 18.14 -5.94 22.83
N LEU A 210 17.84 -6.08 24.14
CA LEU A 210 18.82 -6.58 25.08
C LEU A 210 19.19 -8.06 24.80
N MET A 211 18.21 -8.91 24.48
CA MET A 211 18.45 -10.30 24.10
C MET A 211 19.20 -10.40 22.74
N HIS A 212 18.88 -9.50 21.78
CA HIS A 212 19.65 -9.39 20.54
C HIS A 212 21.11 -9.02 20.82
N TYR A 213 21.33 -7.99 21.67
CA TYR A 213 22.68 -7.57 22.05
C TYR A 213 23.49 -8.73 22.66
N ILE A 214 22.88 -9.53 23.52
CA ILE A 214 23.54 -10.70 24.15
C ILE A 214 23.93 -11.72 23.09
N ARG A 215 23.05 -12.03 22.15
CA ARG A 215 23.34 -12.99 21.06
C ARG A 215 24.38 -12.45 20.07
N ASP A 216 24.21 -11.22 19.63
CA ASP A 216 25.06 -10.62 18.60
C ASP A 216 26.52 -10.41 19.07
N ASN A 217 26.73 -10.41 20.40
CA ASN A 217 28.05 -10.32 21.02
C ASN A 217 28.52 -11.65 21.64
N ASP A 218 27.87 -12.78 21.31
CA ASP A 218 28.21 -14.12 21.80
C ASP A 218 28.39 -14.19 23.34
N ILE A 219 27.51 -13.47 24.10
CA ILE A 219 27.61 -13.38 25.56
C ILE A 219 27.01 -14.65 26.18
N GLU A 220 27.83 -15.41 26.88
CA GLU A 220 27.38 -16.54 27.68
C GLU A 220 26.66 -16.06 28.94
N LEU A 221 25.38 -16.43 29.06
CA LEU A 221 24.60 -16.13 30.25
C LEU A 221 25.00 -17.05 31.41
N PRO A 222 25.03 -16.53 32.66
CA PRO A 222 25.26 -17.36 33.83
C PRO A 222 24.21 -18.48 33.98
N GLU A 223 24.61 -19.66 34.43
CA GLU A 223 23.65 -20.73 34.76
C GLU A 223 22.68 -20.32 35.90
N GLN A 224 23.19 -19.55 36.87
CA GLN A 224 22.42 -19.06 37.98
C GLN A 224 21.48 -17.92 37.58
N ALA A 225 20.21 -18.01 37.92
CA ALA A 225 19.23 -16.95 37.79
C ALA A 225 19.40 -15.87 38.89
N SER A 226 19.06 -14.61 38.55
CA SER A 226 18.97 -13.53 39.55
C SER A 226 17.65 -13.58 40.29
N GLY A 227 17.68 -13.31 41.61
CA GLY A 227 16.49 -12.86 42.33
C GLY A 227 16.29 -11.36 42.20
N PHE A 228 15.15 -10.88 42.65
CA PHE A 228 14.82 -9.48 42.82
C PHE A 228 15.18 -8.96 44.22
N ASP A 229 15.47 -7.68 44.35
CA ASP A 229 15.87 -7.04 45.61
C ASP A 229 14.65 -6.51 46.42
N ASN A 230 13.45 -6.62 45.88
CA ASN A 230 12.20 -6.28 46.56
C ASN A 230 11.47 -7.55 47.04
N ARG A 231 10.46 -7.33 47.91
CA ARG A 231 9.55 -8.40 48.28
C ARG A 231 8.75 -8.88 47.11
N GLU A 232 8.39 -10.14 47.13
CA GLU A 232 7.50 -10.73 46.14
C GLU A 232 6.17 -9.96 46.07
N ALA A 233 5.77 -9.58 44.85
CA ALA A 233 4.49 -8.95 44.60
C ALA A 233 3.36 -10.00 44.59
N ALA A 234 2.15 -9.56 44.84
CA ALA A 234 0.98 -10.42 44.82
C ALA A 234 0.40 -10.49 43.38
N PHE A 235 -0.79 -9.96 43.19
CA PHE A 235 -1.52 -10.00 41.94
C PHE A 235 -0.93 -9.09 40.85
N GLY A 236 -0.05 -8.17 41.20
CA GLY A 236 0.67 -7.31 40.22
C GLY A 236 1.45 -8.07 39.16
N ARG A 237 1.82 -9.33 39.43
CA ARG A 237 2.48 -10.24 38.48
C ARG A 237 1.61 -10.56 37.24
N LEU A 238 0.29 -10.42 37.35
CA LEU A 238 -0.67 -10.70 36.30
C LEU A 238 -0.88 -9.53 35.31
N TYR A 239 -0.33 -8.36 35.60
CA TYR A 239 -0.54 -7.16 34.77
C TYR A 239 0.02 -7.24 33.35
N SER A 240 0.90 -8.18 33.06
CA SER A 240 1.38 -8.43 31.71
C SER A 240 0.39 -9.23 30.84
N MET A 241 -0.68 -9.78 31.45
CA MET A 241 -1.76 -10.49 30.77
C MET A 241 -2.90 -9.53 30.36
N PRO A 242 -3.70 -9.89 29.34
CA PRO A 242 -4.99 -9.26 29.09
C PRO A 242 -5.88 -9.33 30.34
N GLY A 243 -6.54 -8.22 30.69
CA GLY A 243 -7.42 -8.16 31.86
C GLY A 243 -6.71 -8.28 33.22
N GLY A 244 -5.38 -8.16 33.28
CA GLY A 244 -4.65 -8.28 34.54
C GLY A 244 -5.07 -7.26 35.60
N LEU A 245 -5.36 -6.01 35.22
CA LEU A 245 -5.92 -5.02 36.14
C LEU A 245 -7.37 -5.35 36.51
N LYS A 246 -8.20 -5.73 35.54
CA LYS A 246 -9.58 -6.16 35.77
C LYS A 246 -9.63 -7.26 36.85
N GLU A 247 -8.82 -8.30 36.74
CA GLU A 247 -8.79 -9.40 37.71
C GLU A 247 -8.43 -8.90 39.10
N ASN A 248 -7.47 -7.98 39.24
CA ASN A 248 -7.12 -7.35 40.50
C ASN A 248 -8.29 -6.57 41.13
N LEU A 249 -9.01 -5.79 40.32
CA LEU A 249 -10.17 -5.03 40.79
C LEU A 249 -11.36 -5.95 41.14
N GLU A 250 -11.62 -6.99 40.35
CA GLU A 250 -12.65 -8.00 40.63
C GLU A 250 -12.36 -8.79 41.90
N PHE A 251 -11.08 -9.08 42.17
CA PHE A 251 -10.68 -9.72 43.41
C PHE A 251 -11.02 -8.87 44.64
N TYR A 252 -10.92 -7.53 44.54
CA TYR A 252 -11.24 -6.61 45.63
C TYR A 252 -12.73 -6.29 45.74
N PHE A 253 -13.35 -5.80 44.63
CA PHE A 253 -14.72 -5.31 44.61
C PHE A 253 -15.77 -6.42 44.41
N GLY A 254 -15.35 -7.61 44.00
CA GLY A 254 -16.25 -8.67 43.56
C GLY A 254 -16.98 -8.31 42.28
N LYS A 255 -18.13 -8.93 42.03
CA LYS A 255 -18.96 -8.69 40.85
C LYS A 255 -19.80 -7.41 40.91
N ASN A 256 -19.62 -6.58 41.93
CA ASN A 256 -20.39 -5.33 42.10
C ASN A 256 -19.88 -4.19 41.23
N LEU A 257 -18.71 -4.32 40.62
CA LEU A 257 -18.11 -3.34 39.73
C LEU A 257 -18.24 -3.84 38.29
N ARG A 258 -18.91 -3.07 37.42
CA ARG A 258 -18.97 -3.39 36.00
C ARG A 258 -17.64 -3.02 35.33
N ILE A 259 -16.90 -4.03 34.88
CA ILE A 259 -15.61 -3.88 34.22
C ILE A 259 -15.68 -4.51 32.84
N ASP A 260 -15.57 -3.70 31.80
CA ASP A 260 -15.40 -4.17 30.43
C ASP A 260 -13.90 -4.09 30.03
N GLN A 261 -13.48 -4.89 29.07
CA GLN A 261 -12.09 -4.91 28.61
C GLN A 261 -12.02 -4.96 27.08
N ALA A 262 -10.95 -4.40 26.52
CA ALA A 262 -10.63 -4.51 25.11
C ALA A 262 -9.11 -4.51 24.90
N GLU A 263 -8.63 -5.42 24.06
CA GLU A 263 -7.22 -5.55 23.71
C GLU A 263 -7.05 -5.97 22.24
N GLY A 264 -5.87 -5.65 21.70
CA GLY A 264 -5.52 -6.02 20.35
C GLY A 264 -5.89 -4.98 19.30
N GLN A 265 -5.18 -5.07 18.18
CA GLN A 265 -5.13 -4.07 17.14
C GLN A 265 -6.50 -3.69 16.55
N GLY A 266 -7.30 -4.68 16.12
CA GLY A 266 -8.59 -4.44 15.46
C GLY A 266 -9.74 -4.22 16.44
N VAL A 267 -9.53 -4.40 17.74
CA VAL A 267 -10.61 -4.36 18.73
C VAL A 267 -10.53 -3.15 19.64
N VAL A 268 -9.33 -2.85 20.18
CA VAL A 268 -9.22 -1.82 21.24
C VAL A 268 -9.50 -0.41 20.73
N TYR A 269 -9.05 -0.05 19.51
CA TYR A 269 -9.23 1.30 18.98
C TYR A 269 -10.66 1.53 18.55
N GLU A 270 -11.30 0.56 17.88
CA GLU A 270 -12.73 0.58 17.57
C GLU A 270 -13.59 0.65 18.84
N SER A 271 -13.23 -0.11 19.88
CA SER A 271 -13.91 -0.05 21.17
C SER A 271 -13.76 1.30 21.87
N ILE A 272 -12.59 1.96 21.76
CA ILE A 272 -12.38 3.32 22.29
C ILE A 272 -13.20 4.33 21.48
N ASP A 273 -13.32 4.16 20.18
CA ASP A 273 -14.11 5.03 19.33
C ASP A 273 -15.59 4.89 19.63
N ALA A 274 -16.09 3.66 19.73
CA ALA A 274 -17.46 3.39 20.18
C ALA A 274 -17.73 3.93 21.60
N TYR A 275 -16.77 3.78 22.51
CA TYR A 275 -16.88 4.34 23.87
C TYR A 275 -16.98 5.87 23.87
N ALA A 276 -16.36 6.56 22.89
CA ALA A 276 -16.43 8.02 22.78
C ALA A 276 -17.81 8.52 22.31
N GLU A 277 -18.53 7.70 21.55
CA GLU A 277 -19.83 7.99 20.96
C GLU A 277 -21.01 7.49 21.82
N GLU A 278 -20.74 6.59 22.79
CA GLU A 278 -21.75 5.94 23.59
C GLU A 278 -22.41 6.92 24.60
N ASN A 279 -23.66 6.65 24.93
CA ASN A 279 -24.36 7.34 26.02
C ASN A 279 -23.60 7.14 27.35
N PRO A 280 -23.17 8.21 28.01
CA PRO A 280 -22.43 8.10 29.28
C PRO A 280 -23.07 7.16 30.31
N ALA A 281 -24.43 7.08 30.36
CA ALA A 281 -25.14 6.21 31.29
C ALA A 281 -24.94 4.70 31.02
N MET A 282 -24.50 4.33 29.80
CA MET A 282 -24.27 2.95 29.40
C MET A 282 -22.83 2.51 29.56
N LEU A 283 -21.91 3.45 29.83
CA LEU A 283 -20.48 3.15 29.97
C LEU A 283 -20.22 2.23 31.19
N PRO A 284 -19.22 1.33 31.12
CA PRO A 284 -18.79 0.56 32.28
C PRO A 284 -18.13 1.46 33.31
N THR A 285 -18.19 1.08 34.58
CA THR A 285 -17.48 1.82 35.64
C THR A 285 -15.97 1.80 35.42
N VAL A 286 -15.44 0.69 34.90
CA VAL A 286 -14.02 0.55 34.51
C VAL A 286 -13.96 -0.02 33.10
N PHE A 287 -13.17 0.61 32.24
CA PHE A 287 -12.82 0.09 30.93
C PHE A 287 -11.32 -0.19 30.90
N ASP A 288 -10.95 -1.48 30.94
CA ASP A 288 -9.56 -1.93 30.96
C ASP A 288 -9.07 -2.18 29.53
N VAL A 289 -8.06 -1.39 29.09
CA VAL A 289 -7.65 -1.36 27.67
C VAL A 289 -6.15 -1.58 27.49
N LEU A 290 -5.80 -2.47 26.56
CA LEU A 290 -4.43 -2.76 26.16
C LEU A 290 -4.26 -2.75 24.63
N ASN A 291 -3.14 -2.19 24.16
CA ASN A 291 -2.80 -2.19 22.74
C ASN A 291 -2.50 -3.60 22.20
N CYS A 292 -1.80 -4.43 22.99
CA CYS A 292 -1.33 -5.74 22.56
C CYS A 292 -2.38 -6.82 22.87
N GLY A 293 -2.82 -7.59 21.86
CA GLY A 293 -3.93 -8.54 22.00
C GLY A 293 -3.66 -9.70 22.96
N GLU A 294 -2.41 -10.12 23.09
CA GLU A 294 -1.99 -11.17 24.02
C GLU A 294 -1.33 -10.58 25.28
N GLY A 295 -1.63 -9.32 25.59
CA GLY A 295 -0.97 -8.58 26.65
C GLY A 295 0.48 -8.22 26.36
N CYS A 296 1.17 -7.69 27.37
CA CYS A 296 2.55 -7.23 27.24
C CYS A 296 3.56 -8.38 27.03
N ASN A 297 3.19 -9.62 27.36
CA ASN A 297 4.04 -10.80 27.22
C ASN A 297 4.41 -11.12 25.78
N LEU A 298 3.56 -10.72 24.83
CA LEU A 298 3.76 -10.85 23.38
C LEU A 298 3.72 -9.49 22.68
N GLY A 299 4.22 -8.44 23.33
CA GLY A 299 4.35 -7.10 22.75
C GLY A 299 5.45 -7.00 21.70
N THR A 300 5.46 -5.91 20.92
CA THR A 300 6.43 -5.65 19.84
C THR A 300 7.90 -5.71 20.29
N ALA A 301 8.17 -5.37 21.56
CA ALA A 301 9.53 -5.34 22.12
C ALA A 301 9.90 -6.62 22.89
N VAL A 302 9.21 -7.72 22.61
CA VAL A 302 9.50 -9.08 23.10
C VAL A 302 9.79 -9.98 21.90
N GLU A 303 10.64 -10.99 22.08
CA GLU A 303 10.82 -12.02 21.06
C GLU A 303 9.71 -13.06 21.13
N HIS A 304 9.14 -13.38 19.99
CA HIS A 304 8.08 -14.38 19.86
C HIS A 304 8.65 -15.79 19.65
N ASN A 305 9.62 -16.20 20.47
CA ASN A 305 10.25 -17.53 20.37
C ASN A 305 9.41 -18.64 21.02
N ILE A 306 8.46 -18.24 21.88
CA ILE A 306 7.54 -19.14 22.56
C ILE A 306 6.15 -18.97 21.93
N SER A 307 5.43 -20.08 21.73
CA SER A 307 4.07 -19.99 21.18
C SER A 307 3.14 -19.26 22.15
N ARG A 308 2.09 -18.60 21.63
CA ARG A 308 1.07 -17.95 22.47
C ARG A 308 0.47 -18.93 23.51
N PHE A 309 0.23 -20.18 23.11
CA PHE A 309 -0.33 -21.19 24.01
C PHE A 309 0.62 -21.55 25.16
N ALA A 310 1.92 -21.65 24.89
CA ALA A 310 2.91 -21.87 25.94
C ALA A 310 3.00 -20.67 26.89
N THR A 311 2.96 -19.44 26.35
CA THR A 311 2.91 -18.21 27.17
C THR A 311 1.68 -18.20 28.08
N HIS A 312 0.49 -18.51 27.54
CA HIS A 312 -0.74 -18.59 28.33
C HIS A 312 -0.65 -19.66 29.43
N SER A 313 -0.13 -20.86 29.12
CA SER A 313 0.04 -21.93 30.09
C SER A 313 0.96 -21.50 31.25
N MET A 314 2.09 -20.86 30.97
CA MET A 314 3.01 -20.32 31.96
C MET A 314 2.35 -19.26 32.85
N MET A 315 1.54 -18.40 32.27
CA MET A 315 0.82 -17.36 32.99
C MET A 315 -0.31 -17.93 33.85
N ASP A 316 -1.05 -18.94 33.37
CA ASP A 316 -2.07 -19.64 34.12
C ASP A 316 -1.47 -20.37 35.35
N ASP A 317 -0.30 -20.96 35.20
CA ASP A 317 0.39 -21.60 36.33
C ASP A 317 0.87 -20.56 37.35
N SER A 318 1.38 -19.42 36.90
CA SER A 318 1.69 -18.28 37.77
C SER A 318 0.45 -17.80 38.53
N ARG A 319 -0.69 -17.65 37.83
CA ARG A 319 -1.98 -17.29 38.44
C ARG A 319 -2.43 -18.26 39.51
N LYS A 320 -2.39 -19.57 39.21
CA LYS A 320 -2.74 -20.63 40.20
C LYS A 320 -1.83 -20.56 41.44
N GLN A 321 -0.54 -20.30 41.25
CA GLN A 321 0.42 -20.16 42.35
C GLN A 321 0.11 -18.90 43.20
N ILE A 322 -0.19 -17.76 42.58
CA ILE A 322 -0.57 -16.53 43.26
C ILE A 322 -1.83 -16.76 44.11
N LEU A 323 -2.89 -17.34 43.53
CA LEU A 323 -4.14 -17.64 44.24
C LEU A 323 -3.98 -18.62 45.41
N LYS A 324 -2.97 -19.51 45.39
CA LYS A 324 -2.64 -20.39 46.50
C LYS A 324 -1.85 -19.69 47.62
N THR A 325 -1.02 -18.70 47.22
CA THR A 325 -0.08 -18.04 48.15
C THR A 325 -0.69 -16.81 48.82
N PHE A 326 -1.52 -16.08 48.12
CA PHE A 326 -2.06 -14.79 48.54
C PHE A 326 -3.59 -14.85 48.68
N ASP A 327 -4.07 -14.94 49.90
CA ASP A 327 -5.49 -14.88 50.20
C ASP A 327 -6.00 -13.43 50.32
N ARG A 328 -7.31 -13.29 50.54
CA ARG A 328 -7.94 -11.98 50.70
C ARG A 328 -7.42 -11.20 51.92
N ASP A 329 -7.07 -11.89 52.98
CA ASP A 329 -6.53 -11.26 54.20
C ASP A 329 -5.12 -10.72 53.96
N TYR A 330 -4.30 -11.44 53.19
CA TYR A 330 -3.00 -10.92 52.78
C TYR A 330 -3.18 -9.66 51.92
N TYR A 331 -4.09 -9.70 50.96
CA TYR A 331 -4.36 -8.59 50.07
C TYR A 331 -4.82 -7.34 50.85
N ASN A 332 -5.74 -7.48 51.78
CA ASN A 332 -6.20 -6.39 52.65
C ASN A 332 -5.06 -5.83 53.49
N ARG A 333 -4.19 -6.69 54.05
CA ARG A 333 -3.00 -6.23 54.80
C ARG A 333 -2.01 -5.46 53.92
N MET A 334 -1.84 -5.88 52.67
CA MET A 334 -0.99 -5.19 51.69
C MET A 334 -1.55 -3.81 51.39
N LEU A 335 -2.84 -3.69 51.12
CA LEU A 335 -3.48 -2.38 50.87
C LEU A 335 -3.37 -1.48 52.11
N ALA A 336 -3.63 -1.98 53.30
CA ALA A 336 -3.46 -1.23 54.57
C ALA A 336 -2.01 -0.78 54.80
N HIS A 337 -1.03 -1.60 54.40
CA HIS A 337 0.39 -1.20 54.43
C HIS A 337 0.68 -0.05 53.47
N PHE A 338 0.12 -0.07 52.25
CA PHE A 338 0.26 1.02 51.31
C PHE A 338 -0.42 2.31 51.81
N ASP A 339 -1.61 2.23 52.40
CA ASP A 339 -2.30 3.37 53.04
C ASP A 339 -1.45 4.07 54.10
N GLN A 340 -0.67 3.29 54.88
CA GLN A 340 0.18 3.82 55.94
C GLN A 340 1.51 4.38 55.44
N ARG A 341 2.04 3.87 54.35
CA ARG A 341 3.41 4.13 53.90
C ARG A 341 3.51 5.01 52.67
N LEU A 342 2.47 5.04 51.84
CA LEU A 342 2.49 5.72 50.55
C LEU A 342 1.53 6.92 50.55
N ASN A 343 1.90 7.97 49.81
CA ASN A 343 1.01 9.08 49.55
C ASN A 343 0.41 8.91 48.16
N MET A 344 -0.90 8.75 48.06
CA MET A 344 -1.61 8.56 46.80
C MET A 344 -1.32 9.66 45.77
N ASN A 345 -1.12 10.92 46.21
CA ASN A 345 -0.84 12.05 45.33
C ASN A 345 0.48 11.89 44.55
N ASP A 346 1.39 11.04 45.00
CA ASP A 346 2.63 10.75 44.29
C ASP A 346 2.41 9.84 43.07
N PHE A 347 1.30 9.09 43.07
CA PHE A 347 0.98 8.08 42.07
C PHE A 347 -0.12 8.52 41.10
N ILE A 348 -0.49 9.79 41.11
CA ILE A 348 -1.49 10.35 40.19
C ILE A 348 -0.91 11.46 39.32
N ARG A 349 -1.43 11.61 38.10
CA ARG A 349 -1.04 12.62 37.12
C ARG A 349 -2.24 13.27 36.46
N LYS A 350 -2.01 14.40 35.82
CA LYS A 350 -3.00 15.05 34.93
C LYS A 350 -2.57 14.84 33.49
N TYR A 351 -3.55 14.59 32.65
CA TYR A 351 -3.36 14.51 31.21
C TYR A 351 -3.80 15.80 30.55
N LEU A 352 -3.02 16.23 29.54
CA LEU A 352 -3.31 17.39 28.71
C LEU A 352 -3.44 16.92 27.26
N PRO A 353 -4.38 17.49 26.48
CA PRO A 353 -4.51 17.18 25.08
C PRO A 353 -3.20 17.48 24.32
N MET A 354 -2.86 16.63 23.37
CA MET A 354 -1.76 16.84 22.45
C MET A 354 -2.29 17.36 21.14
N ALA A 355 -1.68 18.43 20.62
CA ALA A 355 -2.04 18.96 19.31
C ALA A 355 -1.58 18.00 18.20
N THR A 356 -2.48 17.71 17.28
CA THR A 356 -2.19 17.05 16.01
C THR A 356 -2.66 17.93 14.87
N LYS A 357 -1.97 17.89 13.74
CA LYS A 357 -2.45 18.55 12.52
C LYS A 357 -3.67 17.75 12.03
N SER A 358 -4.86 18.27 12.27
CA SER A 358 -6.10 17.77 11.67
C SER A 358 -6.61 18.80 10.68
N MET A 359 -6.80 18.43 9.44
CA MET A 359 -7.59 19.21 8.47
C MET A 359 -9.03 18.70 8.48
N ALA A 360 -9.96 19.63 8.61
CA ALA A 360 -11.37 19.30 8.39
C ALA A 360 -11.56 18.97 6.90
N VAL A 361 -12.16 17.84 6.63
CA VAL A 361 -12.47 17.38 5.27
C VAL A 361 -13.96 17.59 5.04
N THR A 362 -14.32 18.31 3.96
CA THR A 362 -15.70 18.51 3.53
C THR A 362 -16.13 17.45 2.53
N GLU A 363 -17.44 17.25 2.36
CA GLU A 363 -17.97 16.33 1.34
C GLU A 363 -17.52 16.71 -0.08
N ASP A 364 -17.42 18.01 -0.39
CA ASP A 364 -16.92 18.47 -1.67
C ASP A 364 -15.46 18.02 -1.92
N LEU A 365 -14.64 18.03 -0.87
CA LEU A 365 -13.24 17.57 -0.96
C LEU A 365 -13.16 16.05 -1.15
N ILE A 366 -14.08 15.29 -0.55
CA ILE A 366 -14.19 13.84 -0.77
C ILE A 366 -14.59 13.55 -2.21
N GLU A 367 -15.56 14.30 -2.76
CA GLU A 367 -15.98 14.12 -4.15
C GLU A 367 -14.83 14.43 -5.12
N GLU A 368 -14.04 15.47 -4.86
CA GLU A 368 -12.80 15.73 -5.62
C GLU A 368 -11.82 14.55 -5.49
N GLY A 369 -11.70 13.96 -4.30
CA GLY A 369 -10.89 12.75 -4.07
C GLY A 369 -11.35 11.56 -4.91
N TYR A 370 -12.66 11.32 -5.01
CA TYR A 370 -13.22 10.29 -5.89
C TYR A 370 -12.91 10.58 -7.37
N GLN A 371 -13.00 11.84 -7.80
CA GLN A 371 -12.63 12.20 -9.18
C GLN A 371 -11.17 11.90 -9.47
N ARG A 372 -10.26 12.18 -8.55
CA ARG A 372 -8.82 11.84 -8.69
C ARG A 372 -8.55 10.35 -8.74
N LEU A 373 -9.45 9.55 -8.16
CA LEU A 373 -9.41 8.08 -8.17
C LEU A 373 -10.19 7.46 -9.34
N HIS A 374 -10.71 8.29 -10.28
CA HIS A 374 -11.56 7.90 -11.41
C HIS A 374 -12.82 7.13 -10.98
N LYS A 375 -13.39 7.45 -9.79
CA LYS A 375 -14.57 6.81 -9.22
C LYS A 375 -15.80 7.71 -9.42
N SER A 376 -16.60 7.42 -10.45
CA SER A 376 -17.78 8.21 -10.82
C SER A 376 -19.11 7.56 -10.43
N THR A 377 -19.14 6.25 -10.25
CA THR A 377 -20.37 5.51 -9.93
C THR A 377 -20.36 5.07 -8.46
N GLU A 378 -21.55 4.85 -7.89
CA GLU A 378 -21.68 4.36 -6.52
C GLU A 378 -20.99 3.02 -6.29
N ILE A 379 -21.03 2.12 -7.29
CA ILE A 379 -20.32 0.82 -7.23
C ILE A 379 -18.81 1.04 -7.11
N GLN A 380 -18.25 1.96 -7.87
CA GLN A 380 -16.82 2.28 -7.79
C GLN A 380 -16.45 2.94 -6.46
N LYS A 381 -17.33 3.81 -5.91
CA LYS A 381 -17.11 4.51 -4.64
C LYS A 381 -17.19 3.59 -3.42
N THR A 382 -17.88 2.45 -3.54
CA THR A 382 -18.10 1.46 -2.46
C THR A 382 -17.45 0.10 -2.74
N PHE A 383 -16.43 0.04 -3.60
CA PHE A 383 -15.73 -1.22 -3.91
C PHE A 383 -14.95 -1.78 -2.73
N ASP A 384 -14.37 -0.93 -1.91
CA ASP A 384 -13.75 -1.18 -0.60
C ASP A 384 -12.80 -2.40 -0.54
N CYS A 385 -11.93 -2.54 -1.56
CA CYS A 385 -11.02 -3.69 -1.67
C CYS A 385 -9.85 -3.67 -0.68
N ALA A 386 -9.63 -2.56 0.02
CA ALA A 386 -8.58 -2.32 1.01
C ALA A 386 -7.12 -2.55 0.52
N ALA A 387 -6.87 -2.70 -0.78
CA ALA A 387 -5.54 -2.94 -1.34
C ALA A 387 -4.59 -1.74 -1.16
N CYS A 388 -5.13 -0.52 -1.17
CA CYS A 388 -4.39 0.73 -0.89
C CYS A 388 -4.04 0.92 0.59
N GLY A 389 -4.54 0.04 1.47
CA GLY A 389 -4.35 0.12 2.92
C GLY A 389 -5.45 0.88 3.67
N CYS A 390 -6.34 1.58 2.97
CA CYS A 390 -7.56 2.16 3.54
C CYS A 390 -8.68 1.11 3.51
N ASP A 391 -9.53 1.04 4.52
CA ASP A 391 -10.60 0.04 4.60
C ASP A 391 -11.72 0.34 3.62
N THR A 392 -11.99 1.63 3.38
CA THR A 392 -13.02 2.09 2.44
C THR A 392 -12.46 2.97 1.33
N CYS A 393 -13.18 3.05 0.21
CA CYS A 393 -12.87 3.99 -0.87
C CYS A 393 -13.06 5.46 -0.44
N TYR A 394 -13.94 5.71 0.53
CA TYR A 394 -14.12 7.03 1.17
C TYR A 394 -12.84 7.46 1.90
N GLU A 395 -12.27 6.58 2.72
CA GLU A 395 -11.00 6.86 3.42
C GLU A 395 -9.85 7.06 2.45
N MET A 396 -9.81 6.30 1.36
CA MET A 396 -8.80 6.50 0.33
C MET A 396 -8.94 7.87 -0.36
N ALA A 397 -10.17 8.27 -0.74
CA ALA A 397 -10.44 9.59 -1.32
C ALA A 397 -10.01 10.71 -0.36
N LYS A 398 -10.36 10.57 0.92
CA LYS A 398 -9.92 11.46 2.00
C LYS A 398 -8.40 11.53 2.12
N ALA A 399 -7.73 10.38 2.15
CA ALA A 399 -6.29 10.30 2.30
C ALA A 399 -5.54 10.94 1.12
N VAL A 400 -6.04 10.79 -0.11
CA VAL A 400 -5.48 11.44 -1.30
C VAL A 400 -5.60 12.96 -1.19
N MET A 401 -6.74 13.48 -0.74
CA MET A 401 -6.95 14.91 -0.60
C MET A 401 -6.14 15.54 0.53
N LEU A 402 -5.87 14.79 1.59
CA LEU A 402 -4.98 15.20 2.69
C LEU A 402 -3.49 15.07 2.35
N GLY A 403 -3.14 14.44 1.22
CA GLY A 403 -1.76 14.13 0.85
C GLY A 403 -1.16 12.95 1.62
N ASP A 404 -1.99 12.18 2.32
CA ASP A 404 -1.56 11.00 3.09
C ASP A 404 -1.43 9.74 2.22
N ASN A 405 -2.06 9.74 1.04
CA ASN A 405 -1.97 8.68 0.03
C ASN A 405 -1.94 9.29 -1.38
N ILE A 406 -1.64 8.49 -2.39
CA ILE A 406 -1.57 8.92 -3.79
C ILE A 406 -2.55 8.10 -4.64
N PRO A 407 -3.12 8.68 -5.73
CA PRO A 407 -4.08 7.99 -6.59
C PRO A 407 -3.54 6.67 -7.16
N GLU A 408 -2.28 6.64 -7.56
CA GLU A 408 -1.62 5.46 -8.15
C GLU A 408 -1.51 4.27 -7.18
N ASN A 409 -1.82 4.47 -5.90
CA ASN A 409 -1.93 3.38 -4.92
C ASN A 409 -3.30 2.66 -4.98
N CYS A 410 -4.25 3.17 -5.77
CA CYS A 410 -5.54 2.53 -5.99
C CYS A 410 -5.44 1.49 -7.12
N ILE A 411 -5.51 0.21 -6.77
CA ILE A 411 -5.40 -0.88 -7.74
C ILE A 411 -6.56 -0.88 -8.75
N GLN A 412 -7.75 -0.42 -8.35
CA GLN A 412 -8.91 -0.35 -9.26
C GLN A 412 -8.72 0.75 -10.31
N MET A 413 -8.23 1.91 -9.91
CA MET A 413 -7.90 2.99 -10.85
C MET A 413 -6.86 2.52 -11.88
N LEU A 414 -5.78 1.89 -11.42
CA LEU A 414 -4.75 1.34 -12.30
C LEU A 414 -5.31 0.25 -13.25
N HIS A 415 -6.22 -0.58 -12.75
CA HIS A 415 -6.88 -1.60 -13.57
C HIS A 415 -7.74 -0.97 -14.68
N ASP A 416 -8.52 0.04 -14.36
CA ASP A 416 -9.36 0.76 -15.32
C ASP A 416 -8.50 1.45 -16.39
N GLU A 417 -7.45 2.16 -16.00
CA GLU A 417 -6.49 2.79 -16.93
C GLU A 417 -5.82 1.78 -17.86
N ILE A 418 -5.39 0.64 -17.34
CA ILE A 418 -4.79 -0.45 -18.12
C ILE A 418 -5.81 -1.03 -19.11
N THR A 419 -7.05 -1.22 -18.69
CA THR A 419 -8.14 -1.74 -19.53
C THR A 419 -8.44 -0.78 -20.68
N ASP A 420 -8.45 0.53 -20.44
CA ASP A 420 -8.63 1.55 -21.47
C ASP A 420 -7.49 1.54 -22.49
N VAL A 421 -6.24 1.43 -22.06
CA VAL A 421 -5.07 1.32 -22.95
C VAL A 421 -5.17 0.05 -23.81
N LEU A 422 -5.58 -1.08 -23.24
CA LEU A 422 -5.80 -2.32 -23.99
C LEU A 422 -6.89 -2.17 -25.05
N ASN A 423 -8.02 -1.59 -24.70
CA ASN A 423 -9.12 -1.35 -25.64
C ASN A 423 -8.69 -0.46 -26.82
N ILE A 424 -7.93 0.59 -26.55
CA ILE A 424 -7.34 1.47 -27.57
C ILE A 424 -6.36 0.68 -28.45
N ALA A 425 -5.49 -0.14 -27.87
CA ALA A 425 -4.54 -0.93 -28.63
C ALA A 425 -5.21 -1.94 -29.55
N VAL A 426 -6.23 -2.65 -29.07
CA VAL A 426 -7.03 -3.62 -29.87
C VAL A 426 -7.78 -2.91 -31.00
N SER A 427 -8.38 -1.74 -30.76
CA SER A 427 -9.04 -0.93 -31.78
C SER A 427 -8.06 -0.48 -32.87
N ASN A 428 -6.85 -0.07 -32.47
CA ASN A 428 -5.81 0.34 -33.41
C ASN A 428 -5.28 -0.83 -34.26
N ILE A 429 -5.16 -2.04 -33.72
CA ILE A 429 -4.81 -3.26 -34.46
C ILE A 429 -5.88 -3.55 -35.54
N SER A 430 -7.16 -3.47 -35.16
CA SER A 430 -8.27 -3.65 -36.11
C SER A 430 -8.21 -2.61 -37.24
N THR A 431 -7.95 -1.35 -36.92
CA THR A 431 -7.81 -0.28 -37.91
C THR A 431 -6.61 -0.51 -38.83
N ALA A 432 -5.49 -0.95 -38.31
CA ALA A 432 -4.30 -1.28 -39.11
C ALA A 432 -4.56 -2.44 -40.06
N THR A 433 -5.32 -3.44 -39.67
CA THR A 433 -5.73 -4.57 -40.54
C THR A 433 -6.63 -4.09 -41.70
N LEU A 434 -7.57 -3.16 -41.42
CA LEU A 434 -8.38 -2.56 -42.49
C LEU A 434 -7.51 -1.77 -43.49
N LEU A 435 -6.53 -1.02 -43.00
CA LEU A 435 -5.59 -0.29 -43.87
C LEU A 435 -4.73 -1.23 -44.73
N GLU A 436 -4.32 -2.40 -44.22
CA GLU A 436 -3.61 -3.43 -45.01
C GLU A 436 -4.48 -3.93 -46.17
N ASN A 437 -5.78 -4.16 -45.95
CA ASN A 437 -6.72 -4.56 -46.98
C ASN A 437 -6.92 -3.48 -48.03
N ASP A 438 -7.10 -2.21 -47.63
CA ASP A 438 -7.26 -1.09 -48.53
C ASP A 438 -6.00 -0.92 -49.42
N ILE A 439 -4.80 -1.02 -48.86
CA ILE A 439 -3.54 -0.97 -49.60
C ILE A 439 -3.46 -2.12 -50.62
N SER A 440 -3.86 -3.33 -50.24
CA SER A 440 -3.89 -4.47 -51.15
C SER A 440 -4.83 -4.26 -52.34
N GLU A 441 -6.02 -3.69 -52.10
CA GLU A 441 -6.97 -3.34 -53.17
C GLU A 441 -6.41 -2.28 -54.12
N ILE A 442 -5.79 -1.24 -53.57
CA ILE A 442 -5.19 -0.19 -54.38
C ILE A 442 -3.96 -0.70 -55.17
N GLN A 443 -3.21 -1.70 -54.63
CA GLN A 443 -2.13 -2.36 -55.40
C GLN A 443 -2.70 -3.14 -56.60
N GLU A 444 -3.79 -3.84 -56.45
CA GLU A 444 -4.48 -4.57 -57.52
C GLU A 444 -4.98 -3.60 -58.62
N GLN A 445 -5.64 -2.51 -58.18
CA GLN A 445 -6.11 -1.46 -59.11
C GLN A 445 -4.92 -0.79 -59.87
N SER A 446 -3.81 -0.54 -59.19
CA SER A 446 -2.60 0.00 -59.78
C SER A 446 -1.99 -0.95 -60.80
N GLY A 447 -2.02 -2.27 -60.54
CA GLY A 447 -1.63 -3.32 -61.50
C GLY A 447 -2.48 -3.30 -62.75
N THR A 448 -3.80 -3.20 -62.60
CA THR A 448 -4.74 -3.11 -63.71
C THR A 448 -4.49 -1.86 -64.57
N ILE A 449 -4.26 -0.70 -63.98
CA ILE A 449 -3.92 0.52 -64.68
C ILE A 449 -2.60 0.37 -65.46
N SER A 450 -1.60 -0.32 -64.89
CA SER A 450 -0.33 -0.61 -65.58
C SER A 450 -0.52 -1.43 -66.85
N GLU A 451 -1.39 -2.44 -66.84
CA GLU A 451 -1.75 -3.25 -68.02
C GLU A 451 -2.44 -2.42 -69.08
N PHE A 452 -3.37 -1.53 -68.71
CA PHE A 452 -3.99 -0.59 -69.66
C PHE A 452 -2.96 0.34 -70.32
N ILE A 453 -2.00 0.84 -69.54
CA ILE A 453 -0.94 1.70 -70.06
C ILE A 453 -0.04 0.97 -71.07
N ILE A 454 0.28 -0.31 -70.83
CA ILE A 454 1.03 -1.13 -71.78
C ILE A 454 0.23 -1.27 -73.09
N THR A 455 -1.04 -1.58 -73.02
CA THR A 455 -1.93 -1.73 -74.19
C THR A 455 -2.06 -0.42 -74.97
N LEU A 456 -2.20 0.71 -74.24
CA LEU A 456 -2.24 2.05 -74.84
C LEU A 456 -0.92 2.39 -75.58
N THR A 457 0.22 2.06 -74.99
CA THR A 457 1.56 2.30 -75.56
C THR A 457 1.74 1.51 -76.82
N GLU A 458 1.31 0.24 -76.85
CA GLU A 458 1.30 -0.59 -78.08
C GLU A 458 0.39 0.02 -79.14
N GLY A 459 -0.81 0.49 -78.78
CA GLY A 459 -1.75 1.13 -79.67
C GLY A 459 -1.18 2.37 -80.29
N ILE A 460 -0.55 3.28 -79.56
CA ILE A 460 0.11 4.48 -80.04
C ILE A 460 1.27 4.15 -80.93
N THR A 461 2.09 3.16 -80.63
CA THR A 461 3.21 2.72 -81.51
C THR A 461 2.71 2.22 -82.86
N LYS A 462 1.62 1.42 -82.88
CA LYS A 462 0.97 1.01 -84.13
C LYS A 462 0.40 2.17 -84.86
N PHE A 463 -0.25 3.11 -84.19
CA PHE A 463 -0.79 4.33 -84.80
C PHE A 463 0.31 5.20 -85.49
N GLU A 464 1.46 5.38 -84.80
CA GLU A 464 2.63 6.09 -85.42
C GLU A 464 3.14 5.37 -86.65
N THR A 465 3.14 4.02 -86.65
CA THR A 465 3.56 3.25 -87.86
C THR A 465 2.61 3.45 -89.00
N ILE A 466 1.29 3.43 -88.74
CA ILE A 466 0.24 3.69 -89.73
C ILE A 466 0.34 5.12 -90.25
N SER A 467 0.52 6.12 -89.33
CA SER A 467 0.69 7.52 -89.70
C SER A 467 1.88 7.76 -90.67
N LYS A 468 3.03 7.12 -90.34
CA LYS A 468 4.21 7.15 -91.21
C LYS A 468 3.94 6.55 -92.59
N SER A 469 3.16 5.45 -92.65
CA SER A 469 2.78 4.83 -93.90
C SER A 469 1.84 5.70 -94.73
N ILE A 470 0.84 6.36 -94.06
CA ILE A 470 -0.06 7.30 -94.77
C ILE A 470 0.71 8.51 -95.23
N LEU A 471 1.67 9.05 -94.44
CA LEU A 471 2.53 10.15 -94.87
C LEU A 471 3.34 9.79 -96.13
N SER A 472 3.88 8.57 -96.18
CA SER A 472 4.60 8.07 -97.39
C SER A 472 3.67 7.96 -98.58
N ILE A 473 2.45 7.44 -98.44
CA ILE A 473 1.45 7.36 -99.49
C ILE A 473 1.06 8.75 -99.98
N ALA A 474 0.76 9.69 -99.09
CA ALA A 474 0.40 11.05 -99.44
C ALA A 474 1.56 11.77 -100.12
N THR A 475 2.79 11.49 -99.71
CA THR A 475 3.98 12.07 -100.40
C THR A 475 4.15 11.52 -101.80
N HIS A 476 3.95 10.21 -101.97
CA HIS A 476 4.01 9.58 -103.30
C HIS A 476 2.87 10.03 -104.20
N THR A 477 1.64 10.12 -103.62
CA THR A 477 0.46 10.64 -104.34
C THR A 477 0.68 12.09 -104.81
N ASN A 478 1.28 12.94 -103.98
CA ASN A 478 1.62 14.30 -104.35
C ASN A 478 2.63 14.33 -105.48
N LEU A 479 3.64 13.44 -105.46
CA LEU A 479 4.63 13.37 -106.60
C LEU A 479 3.98 12.87 -107.89
N VAL A 480 3.10 11.87 -107.77
CA VAL A 480 2.34 11.37 -108.95
C VAL A 480 1.42 12.46 -109.49
N ALA A 481 0.71 13.18 -108.66
CA ALA A 481 -0.14 14.30 -109.03
C ALA A 481 0.66 15.46 -109.66
N LEU A 482 1.84 15.77 -109.11
CA LEU A 482 2.76 16.77 -109.68
C LEU A 482 3.23 16.36 -111.09
N ASN A 483 3.63 15.09 -111.26
CA ASN A 483 4.01 14.54 -112.57
C ASN A 483 2.84 14.57 -113.57
N ALA A 484 1.62 14.24 -113.11
CA ALA A 484 0.41 14.32 -113.94
C ALA A 484 0.07 15.77 -114.31
N SER A 485 0.25 16.74 -113.40
CA SER A 485 0.06 18.17 -113.66
C SER A 485 1.06 18.69 -114.73
N ILE A 486 2.33 18.26 -114.61
CA ILE A 486 3.37 18.57 -115.57
C ILE A 486 3.03 18.04 -116.98
N GLU A 487 2.59 16.76 -117.02
CA GLU A 487 2.25 16.16 -118.34
C GLU A 487 0.95 16.72 -118.90
N ALA A 488 -0.02 17.09 -118.03
CA ALA A 488 -1.23 17.82 -118.47
C ALA A 488 -0.90 19.21 -119.05
N ALA A 489 0.04 19.93 -118.44
CA ALA A 489 0.55 21.23 -118.97
C ALA A 489 1.27 21.02 -120.31
N ARG A 490 1.97 19.88 -120.49
CA ARG A 490 2.69 19.54 -121.75
C ARG A 490 1.75 19.19 -122.87
N ALA A 491 0.54 18.68 -122.58
CA ALA A 491 -0.51 18.36 -123.56
C ALA A 491 -1.33 19.58 -124.01
N GLY A 492 -1.06 20.75 -123.46
CA GLY A 492 -1.67 22.02 -123.91
C GLY A 492 -3.20 22.04 -123.73
N ILE A 493 -3.95 22.37 -124.78
CA ILE A 493 -5.41 22.56 -124.71
C ILE A 493 -6.14 21.25 -124.37
N HIS A 494 -5.56 20.14 -124.79
CA HIS A 494 -6.16 18.78 -124.54
C HIS A 494 -5.93 18.26 -123.11
N GLY A 495 -4.98 18.83 -122.37
CA GLY A 495 -4.65 18.45 -120.99
C GLY A 495 -5.42 19.20 -119.93
N LYS A 496 -6.25 20.22 -120.21
CA LYS A 496 -6.91 21.09 -119.21
C LYS A 496 -7.75 20.35 -118.19
N ALA A 497 -8.56 19.34 -118.57
CA ALA A 497 -9.39 18.54 -117.65
C ALA A 497 -8.52 17.65 -116.70
N PHE A 498 -7.40 17.15 -117.25
CA PHE A 498 -6.44 16.35 -116.45
C PHE A 498 -5.63 17.21 -115.49
N ALA A 499 -5.33 18.47 -115.85
CA ALA A 499 -4.66 19.40 -114.95
C ALA A 499 -5.50 19.71 -113.73
N VAL A 500 -6.82 19.91 -113.84
CA VAL A 500 -7.73 20.18 -112.75
C VAL A 500 -7.80 18.95 -111.80
N VAL A 501 -7.83 17.76 -112.37
CA VAL A 501 -7.84 16.51 -111.58
C VAL A 501 -6.50 16.35 -110.84
N ALA A 502 -5.38 16.66 -111.50
CA ALA A 502 -4.06 16.55 -110.87
C ALA A 502 -3.88 17.60 -109.78
N GLU A 503 -4.37 18.82 -109.93
CA GLU A 503 -4.38 19.85 -108.87
C GLU A 503 -5.25 19.41 -107.67
N GLU A 504 -6.42 18.82 -107.93
CA GLU A 504 -7.30 18.30 -106.85
C GLU A 504 -6.65 17.17 -106.10
N VAL A 505 -6.00 16.21 -106.78
CA VAL A 505 -5.25 15.10 -106.14
C VAL A 505 -4.05 15.65 -105.37
N GLN A 506 -3.39 16.70 -105.87
CA GLN A 506 -2.30 17.38 -105.19
C GLN A 506 -2.79 18.08 -103.90
N SER A 507 -3.96 18.73 -103.93
CA SER A 507 -4.63 19.34 -102.79
C SER A 507 -5.01 18.34 -101.78
N LEU A 508 -5.60 17.19 -102.20
CA LEU A 508 -5.93 16.08 -101.31
C LEU A 508 -4.71 15.47 -100.64
N ALA A 509 -3.61 15.29 -101.37
CA ALA A 509 -2.36 14.77 -100.79
C ALA A 509 -1.74 15.77 -99.79
N ALA A 510 -1.85 17.07 -100.05
CA ALA A 510 -1.40 18.13 -99.11
C ALA A 510 -2.24 18.09 -97.80
N LYS A 511 -3.58 18.04 -97.93
CA LYS A 511 -4.50 17.86 -96.80
C LYS A 511 -4.21 16.61 -96.02
N SER A 512 -3.95 15.45 -96.67
CA SER A 512 -3.60 14.21 -96.03
C SER A 512 -2.31 14.35 -95.20
N LYS A 513 -1.30 15.05 -95.70
CA LYS A 513 -0.07 15.35 -94.93
C LYS A 513 -0.33 16.21 -93.73
N GLU A 514 -1.19 17.22 -93.86
CA GLU A 514 -1.56 18.10 -92.72
C GLU A 514 -2.25 17.31 -91.63
N VAL A 515 -3.27 16.48 -91.95
CA VAL A 515 -3.99 15.60 -90.98
C VAL A 515 -3.04 14.60 -90.30
N VAL A 516 -2.08 14.04 -91.06
CA VAL A 516 -1.08 13.13 -90.47
C VAL A 516 -0.15 13.88 -89.56
N SER A 517 0.25 15.12 -89.91
CA SER A 517 1.08 15.95 -89.04
C SER A 517 0.36 16.29 -87.71
N GLU A 518 -0.93 16.66 -87.79
CA GLU A 518 -1.75 16.85 -86.57
C GLU A 518 -1.88 15.57 -85.75
N SER A 519 -2.08 14.42 -86.40
CA SER A 519 -2.14 13.13 -85.78
C SER A 519 -0.85 12.72 -85.06
N GLU A 520 0.32 13.02 -85.63
CA GLU A 520 1.64 12.86 -85.05
C GLU A 520 1.80 13.73 -83.75
N GLU A 521 1.29 14.99 -83.83
CA GLU A 521 1.33 15.86 -82.63
C GLU A 521 0.47 15.30 -81.50
N ILE A 522 -0.74 14.79 -81.80
CA ILE A 522 -1.61 14.16 -80.85
C ILE A 522 -0.94 12.87 -80.26
N SER A 523 -0.31 12.08 -81.15
CA SER A 523 0.45 10.89 -80.69
C SER A 523 1.56 11.24 -79.69
N LYS A 524 2.36 12.30 -80.01
CA LYS A 524 3.41 12.77 -79.09
C LYS A 524 2.87 13.29 -77.77
N LYS A 525 1.72 13.98 -77.79
CA LYS A 525 1.05 14.43 -76.53
C LYS A 525 0.57 13.23 -75.71
N SER A 526 -0.03 12.23 -76.35
CA SER A 526 -0.49 10.98 -75.71
C SER A 526 0.67 10.19 -75.09
N GLN A 527 1.81 10.09 -75.83
CA GLN A 527 3.01 9.43 -75.35
C GLN A 527 3.59 10.14 -74.08
N LYS A 528 3.59 11.50 -74.07
CA LYS A 528 3.98 12.22 -72.82
C LYS A 528 3.04 11.98 -71.67
N ALA A 529 1.73 11.93 -71.94
CA ALA A 529 0.74 11.63 -70.89
C ALA A 529 0.92 10.21 -70.30
N ILE A 530 1.18 9.22 -71.15
CA ILE A 530 1.49 7.86 -70.74
C ILE A 530 2.75 7.83 -69.87
N THR A 531 3.81 8.50 -70.23
CA THR A 531 5.04 8.58 -69.44
C THR A 531 4.74 9.16 -68.04
N ALA A 532 3.98 10.28 -68.01
CA ALA A 532 3.59 10.89 -66.76
C ALA A 532 2.74 9.97 -65.84
N VAL A 533 1.83 9.16 -66.42
CA VAL A 533 1.05 8.16 -65.68
C VAL A 533 1.95 7.04 -65.17
N ASN A 534 2.92 6.56 -65.95
CA ASN A 534 3.89 5.55 -65.49
C ASN A 534 4.74 6.06 -64.31
N ASP A 535 5.18 7.30 -64.35
CA ASP A 535 5.93 7.93 -63.24
C ASP A 535 5.06 8.02 -61.98
N LEU A 536 3.77 8.37 -62.15
CA LEU A 536 2.81 8.38 -61.02
C LEU A 536 2.61 6.98 -60.43
N LEU A 537 2.42 5.95 -61.27
CA LEU A 537 2.28 4.56 -60.81
C LEU A 537 3.52 4.08 -60.05
N THR A 538 4.70 4.46 -60.50
CA THR A 538 5.96 4.14 -59.81
C THR A 538 6.01 4.82 -58.43
N ASN A 539 5.62 6.08 -58.33
CA ASN A 539 5.56 6.82 -57.08
C ASN A 539 4.51 6.22 -56.11
N ILE A 540 3.35 5.84 -56.62
CA ILE A 540 2.29 5.17 -55.90
C ILE A 540 2.80 3.84 -55.35
N SER A 541 3.48 3.02 -56.17
CA SER A 541 4.07 1.75 -55.72
C SER A 541 5.06 1.94 -54.57
N GLY A 542 5.95 2.92 -54.67
CA GLY A 542 6.88 3.26 -53.60
C GLY A 542 6.19 3.75 -52.32
N SER A 543 5.03 4.41 -52.46
CA SER A 543 4.23 4.86 -51.30
C SER A 543 3.55 3.68 -50.59
N TYR A 544 3.06 2.69 -51.31
CA TYR A 544 2.50 1.47 -50.71
C TYR A 544 3.54 0.69 -49.92
N GLU A 545 4.72 0.52 -50.47
CA GLU A 545 5.79 -0.21 -49.76
C GLU A 545 6.11 0.44 -48.43
N LYS A 546 6.23 1.77 -48.41
CA LYS A 546 6.43 2.54 -47.17
C LYS A 546 5.26 2.41 -46.20
N ALA A 547 4.02 2.46 -46.69
CA ALA A 547 2.83 2.31 -45.85
C ALA A 547 2.75 0.91 -45.23
N ASN A 548 3.00 -0.16 -45.98
CA ASN A 548 3.04 -1.53 -45.47
C ASN A 548 4.10 -1.72 -44.40
N ILE A 549 5.29 -1.17 -44.59
CA ILE A 549 6.35 -1.20 -43.58
C ILE A 549 5.88 -0.49 -42.30
N SER A 550 5.26 0.68 -42.45
CA SER A 550 4.77 1.46 -41.28
C SER A 550 3.67 0.75 -40.51
N ILE A 551 2.73 0.11 -41.22
CA ILE A 551 1.65 -0.65 -40.61
C ILE A 551 2.21 -1.90 -39.90
N SER A 552 3.16 -2.60 -40.52
CA SER A 552 3.81 -3.76 -39.88
C SER A 552 4.52 -3.38 -38.57
N VAL A 553 5.25 -2.25 -38.57
CA VAL A 553 5.91 -1.73 -37.36
C VAL A 553 4.88 -1.33 -36.31
N LEU A 554 3.78 -0.69 -36.71
CA LEU A 554 2.67 -0.33 -35.80
C LEU A 554 2.05 -1.56 -35.18
N ASN A 555 1.67 -2.57 -35.97
CA ASN A 555 1.11 -3.82 -35.50
C ASN A 555 2.04 -4.55 -34.51
N GLN A 556 3.34 -4.59 -34.82
CA GLN A 556 4.32 -5.18 -33.91
C GLN A 556 4.43 -4.41 -32.57
N SER A 557 4.34 -3.08 -32.62
CA SER A 557 4.40 -2.26 -31.41
C SER A 557 3.16 -2.40 -30.54
N LEU A 558 1.97 -2.45 -31.18
CA LEU A 558 0.69 -2.66 -30.49
C LEU A 558 0.61 -4.07 -29.88
N SER A 559 1.05 -5.11 -30.59
CA SER A 559 1.11 -6.47 -30.06
C SER A 559 2.01 -6.55 -28.82
N LYS A 560 3.18 -5.90 -28.84
CA LYS A 560 4.06 -5.83 -27.65
C LYS A 560 3.40 -5.13 -26.46
N ILE A 561 2.60 -4.10 -26.70
CA ILE A 561 1.85 -3.43 -25.64
C ILE A 561 0.84 -4.40 -25.03
N VAL A 562 0.04 -5.08 -25.86
CA VAL A 562 -0.96 -6.07 -25.42
C VAL A 562 -0.29 -7.19 -24.63
N ASP A 563 0.76 -7.81 -25.17
CA ASP A 563 1.50 -8.90 -24.52
C ASP A 563 2.11 -8.48 -23.17
N SER A 564 2.66 -7.27 -23.10
CA SER A 564 3.26 -6.73 -21.87
C SER A 564 2.22 -6.47 -20.79
N ILE A 565 1.03 -6.00 -21.17
CA ILE A 565 -0.07 -5.70 -20.24
C ILE A 565 -0.72 -7.01 -19.76
N ASP A 566 -0.93 -8.00 -20.62
CA ASP A 566 -1.49 -9.30 -20.23
C ASP A 566 -0.60 -10.00 -19.18
N ILE A 567 0.73 -9.97 -19.35
CA ILE A 567 1.66 -10.53 -18.38
C ILE A 567 1.57 -9.78 -17.03
N ASP A 568 1.45 -8.45 -17.05
CA ASP A 568 1.38 -7.63 -15.84
C ASP A 568 0.00 -7.75 -15.16
N LEU A 569 -1.08 -7.91 -15.90
CA LEU A 569 -2.43 -8.21 -15.39
C LEU A 569 -2.48 -9.56 -14.68
N ASP A 570 -1.90 -10.60 -15.24
CA ASP A 570 -1.83 -11.93 -14.64
C ASP A 570 -0.98 -11.93 -13.36
N ALA A 571 0.12 -11.20 -13.35
CA ALA A 571 0.95 -11.02 -12.16
C ALA A 571 0.21 -10.26 -11.06
N LYS A 572 -0.49 -9.17 -11.39
CA LYS A 572 -1.31 -8.38 -10.46
C LYS A 572 -2.52 -9.15 -9.95
N LYS A 573 -3.19 -9.94 -10.79
CA LYS A 573 -4.29 -10.80 -10.38
C LYS A 573 -3.83 -11.86 -9.38
N LYS A 574 -2.68 -12.49 -9.58
CA LYS A 574 -2.09 -13.42 -8.61
C LYS A 574 -1.76 -12.75 -7.29
N ILE A 575 -1.29 -11.50 -7.31
CA ILE A 575 -1.02 -10.72 -6.08
C ILE A 575 -2.34 -10.38 -5.36
N ALA A 576 -3.36 -9.95 -6.09
CA ALA A 576 -4.68 -9.64 -5.55
C ALA A 576 -5.36 -10.88 -4.94
N ASP A 577 -5.36 -12.00 -5.65
CA ASP A 577 -5.92 -13.27 -5.17
C ASP A 577 -5.18 -13.78 -3.91
N THR A 578 -3.87 -13.58 -3.85
CA THR A 578 -3.06 -13.93 -2.68
C THR A 578 -3.38 -13.01 -1.48
N THR A 579 -3.72 -11.76 -1.73
CA THR A 579 -4.05 -10.77 -0.68
C THR A 579 -5.46 -11.01 -0.14
N VAL A 580 -6.41 -11.30 -1.00
CA VAL A 580 -7.81 -11.64 -0.64
C VAL A 580 -7.87 -12.98 0.11
N SER A 581 -7.14 -13.99 -0.34
CA SER A 581 -7.08 -15.31 0.32
C SER A 581 -6.44 -15.25 1.73
N GLN A 582 -5.64 -14.23 2.04
CA GLN A 582 -5.05 -14.01 3.36
C GLN A 582 -5.89 -13.07 4.25
N ALA A 583 -6.89 -12.40 3.69
CA ALA A 583 -7.81 -11.52 4.42
C ALA A 583 -9.07 -12.26 4.93
N GLN A 584 -9.31 -13.49 4.50
CA GLN A 584 -10.32 -14.34 5.10
C GLN A 584 -9.80 -14.79 6.47
N LEU A 585 -10.13 -14.03 7.51
CA LEU A 585 -10.23 -14.56 8.87
C LEU A 585 -11.14 -15.79 8.82
N PRO A 586 -10.86 -16.87 9.59
CA PRO A 586 -11.79 -17.98 9.67
C PRO A 586 -13.15 -17.43 10.08
N GLU A 587 -14.15 -17.68 9.22
CA GLU A 587 -15.54 -17.41 9.53
C GLU A 587 -15.82 -17.92 10.95
N SER A 588 -16.44 -17.05 11.73
CA SER A 588 -17.02 -17.37 13.01
C SER A 588 -17.60 -18.78 12.97
N VAL A 589 -17.12 -19.64 13.85
CA VAL A 589 -17.80 -20.89 14.20
C VAL A 589 -19.23 -20.48 14.58
N THR A 590 -20.16 -20.66 13.68
CA THR A 590 -21.59 -20.66 13.97
C THR A 590 -21.78 -21.74 15.03
N LEU A 591 -22.08 -21.27 16.25
CA LEU A 591 -22.65 -22.15 17.26
C LEU A 591 -23.91 -22.76 16.65
N ALA A 592 -23.84 -24.04 16.30
CA ALA A 592 -25.00 -24.83 16.02
C ALA A 592 -25.87 -24.80 17.28
N SER A 593 -27.07 -24.26 17.16
CA SER A 593 -28.14 -24.46 18.11
C SER A 593 -28.56 -25.92 17.99
N ASP A 594 -28.01 -26.78 18.82
CA ASP A 594 -28.59 -28.09 19.07
C ASP A 594 -29.69 -27.92 20.10
N ASP A 595 -30.91 -27.82 19.58
CA ASP A 595 -32.11 -28.24 20.29
C ASP A 595 -32.10 -29.79 20.36
N SER A 596 -31.71 -30.36 21.44
CA SER A 596 -32.21 -31.68 21.86
C SER A 596 -32.08 -31.82 23.38
N ASP A 597 -33.25 -31.76 24.02
CA ASP A 597 -33.53 -32.38 25.34
C ASP A 597 -32.96 -33.77 25.40
N ASP A 598 -31.94 -33.99 26.23
CA ASP A 598 -31.71 -35.28 26.94
C ASP A 598 -30.69 -35.05 28.07
N TYR A 599 -31.18 -34.49 29.17
CA TYR A 599 -30.50 -34.54 30.48
C TYR A 599 -31.14 -35.63 31.30
N ASP A 600 -30.63 -36.86 31.20
CA ASP A 600 -30.70 -37.87 32.23
C ASP A 600 -29.65 -38.96 31.95
N LYS A 601 -28.51 -38.86 32.61
CA LYS A 601 -27.69 -39.99 33.12
C LYS A 601 -26.30 -39.49 33.56
N VAL A 602 -26.20 -39.14 34.82
CA VAL A 602 -24.91 -39.05 35.55
C VAL A 602 -24.53 -40.46 35.99
N PRO A 603 -23.34 -40.99 35.73
CA PRO A 603 -22.80 -42.14 36.47
C PRO A 603 -22.09 -41.61 37.73
N GLU A 604 -22.57 -42.06 38.89
CA GLU A 604 -21.84 -42.04 40.13
C GLU A 604 -20.50 -42.76 39.97
N TYR A 605 -19.41 -42.10 40.35
CA TYR A 605 -18.16 -42.78 40.72
C TYR A 605 -17.90 -42.55 42.19
N THR A 606 -18.11 -43.62 42.95
CA THR A 606 -17.61 -43.84 44.32
C THR A 606 -16.12 -44.18 44.26
N HIS A 607 -15.37 -43.57 45.10
CA HIS A 607 -14.13 -43.72 45.85
C HIS A 607 -13.05 -42.69 45.57
#